data_897316b1171da4da8fffc2f55e6c6ed7
#
_entry.id   897316b1171da4da8fffc2f55e6c6ed7
#
_cell.length_a   1.000
_cell.length_b   1.000
_cell.length_c   1.000
_cell.angle_alpha   90.00
_cell.angle_beta   90.00
_cell.angle_gamma   90.00
#
_symmetry.space_group_name_H-M   'P 1'
#
loop_
_entity.id
_entity.type
_entity.pdbx_description
1 polymer ?
#
loop_
_entity_poly.entity_id
_entity_poly.type
_entity_poly.pdbx_seq_one_letter_code
_entity_poly.pdbx_strand_id
1 'polypeptide(L)' 'MSRATLAVTAMATLLVTGPALAFQCPKLINKIHDEADNRLDDAGYDARMKADEAETLHKSGKHAEAEKAAKEGLARVGVN' A
#
# COMPACT_ATOMS: atom_id res chain seq x y z
N MET A 1 27.14 -24.37 -7.17
CA MET A 1 27.08 -23.39 -8.26
C MET A 1 25.65 -23.02 -8.62
N SER A 2 24.78 -24.00 -8.85
CA SER A 2 23.38 -23.72 -9.12
C SER A 2 22.69 -22.97 -7.98
N ARG A 3 23.12 -23.18 -6.75
CA ARG A 3 22.54 -22.50 -5.58
C ARG A 3 22.78 -20.99 -5.63
N ALA A 4 23.97 -20.57 -6.02
CA ALA A 4 24.28 -19.14 -6.13
C ALA A 4 23.44 -18.47 -7.19
N THR A 5 23.19 -19.14 -8.31
CA THR A 5 22.36 -18.62 -9.38
C THR A 5 20.93 -18.40 -8.91
N LEU A 6 20.37 -19.35 -8.16
CA LEU A 6 19.01 -19.22 -7.63
C LEU A 6 18.87 -18.05 -6.66
N ALA A 7 19.87 -17.84 -5.80
CA ALA A 7 19.86 -16.73 -4.85
C ALA A 7 19.85 -15.38 -5.56
N VAL A 8 20.66 -15.23 -6.61
CA VAL A 8 20.72 -13.99 -7.40
C VAL A 8 19.36 -13.70 -8.05
N THR A 9 18.72 -14.72 -8.61
CA THR A 9 17.41 -14.55 -9.24
C THR A 9 16.37 -14.07 -8.25
N ALA A 10 16.35 -14.63 -7.04
CA ALA A 10 15.39 -14.23 -6.01
C ALA A 10 15.59 -12.77 -5.63
N MET A 11 16.82 -12.31 -5.47
CA MET A 11 17.11 -10.93 -5.13
C MET A 11 16.66 -9.96 -6.23
N ALA A 12 16.88 -10.30 -7.47
CA ALA A 12 16.46 -9.47 -8.60
C ALA A 12 14.94 -9.28 -8.59
N THR A 13 14.18 -10.32 -8.30
CA THR A 13 12.72 -10.25 -8.23
C THR A 13 12.27 -9.29 -7.13
N LEU A 14 12.89 -9.34 -5.96
CA LEU A 14 12.54 -8.45 -4.85
C LEU A 14 12.82 -6.99 -5.20
N LEU A 15 13.93 -6.70 -5.86
CA LEU A 15 14.28 -5.35 -6.26
C LEU A 15 13.27 -4.75 -7.25
N VAL A 16 12.78 -5.56 -8.17
CA VAL A 16 11.80 -5.13 -9.16
C VAL A 16 10.45 -4.82 -8.48
N THR A 17 10.03 -5.67 -7.55
CA THR A 17 8.74 -5.52 -6.88
C THR A 17 8.71 -4.30 -5.93
N GLY A 18 9.78 -4.05 -5.20
CA GLY A 18 9.84 -2.98 -4.19
C GLY A 18 9.54 -1.59 -4.74
N PRO A 19 10.19 -1.12 -5.83
CA PRO A 19 9.90 0.20 -6.39
C PRO A 19 8.47 0.36 -6.87
N ALA A 20 7.89 -0.68 -7.45
CA ALA A 20 6.49 -0.64 -7.91
C ALA A 20 5.53 -0.41 -6.75
N LEU A 21 5.73 -1.09 -5.63
CA LEU A 21 4.91 -0.92 -4.44
C LEU A 21 5.05 0.50 -3.86
N ALA A 22 6.27 1.05 -3.86
CA ALA A 22 6.51 2.39 -3.35
C ALA A 22 5.76 3.45 -4.16
N PHE A 23 5.65 3.28 -5.47
CA PHE A 23 4.90 4.20 -6.32
C PHE A 23 3.39 4.08 -6.14
N GLN A 24 2.88 2.89 -5.86
CA GLN A 24 1.45 2.66 -5.72
C GLN A 24 0.89 3.25 -4.43
N CYS A 25 1.63 3.17 -3.33
CA CYS A 25 1.14 3.61 -2.02
C CYS A 25 0.66 5.06 -2.00
N PRO A 26 1.41 6.07 -2.48
CA PRO A 26 0.92 7.43 -2.48
C PRO A 26 -0.36 7.62 -3.30
N LYS A 27 -0.47 6.95 -4.43
CA LYS A 27 -1.67 7.03 -5.27
C LYS A 27 -2.89 6.46 -4.55
N LEU A 28 -2.72 5.32 -3.88
CA LEU A 28 -3.80 4.67 -3.15
C LEU A 28 -4.23 5.52 -1.96
N ILE A 29 -3.30 6.10 -1.24
CA ILE A 29 -3.59 6.97 -0.11
C ILE A 29 -4.37 8.20 -0.56
N ASN A 30 -3.95 8.84 -1.63
CA ASN A 30 -4.66 10.00 -2.20
C ASN A 30 -6.07 9.63 -2.62
N LYS A 31 -6.23 8.45 -3.20
CA LYS A 31 -7.55 7.99 -3.62
C LYS A 31 -8.47 7.76 -2.42
N ILE A 32 -7.94 7.28 -1.30
CA ILE A 32 -8.71 7.15 -0.07
C ILE A 32 -9.23 8.53 0.37
N HIS A 33 -8.37 9.54 0.38
CA HIS A 33 -8.78 10.88 0.77
C HIS A 33 -9.82 11.46 -0.18
N ASP A 34 -9.67 11.24 -1.48
CA ASP A 34 -10.66 11.70 -2.45
C ASP A 34 -12.04 11.12 -2.19
N GLU A 35 -12.11 9.85 -1.81
CA GLU A 35 -13.37 9.17 -1.58
C GLU A 35 -13.89 9.39 -0.16
N ALA A 36 -13.01 9.48 0.83
CA ALA A 36 -13.40 9.50 2.24
C ALA A 36 -13.62 10.90 2.80
N ASP A 37 -12.94 11.92 2.29
CA ASP A 37 -13.00 13.27 2.86
C ASP A 37 -14.39 13.91 2.68
N ASN A 38 -15.18 13.43 1.75
CA ASN A 38 -16.55 13.88 1.55
C ASN A 38 -17.58 13.08 2.35
N ARG A 39 -17.13 12.13 3.17
CA ARG A 39 -18.00 11.24 3.93
C ARG A 39 -17.80 11.46 5.43
N LEU A 40 -18.91 11.57 6.15
CA LEU A 40 -18.89 11.72 7.60
C LEU A 40 -19.38 10.46 8.32
N ASP A 41 -19.47 9.35 7.59
CA ASP A 41 -19.92 8.08 8.15
C ASP A 41 -18.74 7.24 8.66
N ASP A 42 -19.06 6.10 9.29
CA ASP A 42 -18.05 5.22 9.86
C ASP A 42 -17.10 4.66 8.80
N ALA A 43 -17.61 4.37 7.61
CA ALA A 43 -16.78 3.86 6.52
C ALA A 43 -15.73 4.88 6.11
N GLY A 44 -16.10 6.16 6.01
CA GLY A 44 -15.15 7.23 5.69
C GLY A 44 -14.11 7.40 6.80
N TYR A 45 -14.53 7.34 8.05
CA TYR A 45 -13.60 7.40 9.19
C TYR A 45 -12.60 6.26 9.15
N ASP A 46 -13.09 5.01 8.99
CA ASP A 46 -12.23 3.84 8.93
C ASP A 46 -11.24 3.92 7.77
N ALA A 47 -11.69 4.40 6.61
CA ALA A 47 -10.83 4.55 5.45
C ALA A 47 -9.71 5.56 5.72
N ARG A 48 -10.02 6.68 6.37
CA ARG A 48 -9.00 7.67 6.73
C ARG A 48 -7.98 7.11 7.71
N MET A 49 -8.43 6.30 8.68
CA MET A 49 -7.52 5.61 9.60
C MET A 49 -6.58 4.67 8.87
N LYS A 50 -7.11 3.95 7.87
CA LYS A 50 -6.29 3.06 7.04
C LYS A 50 -5.30 3.84 6.17
N ALA A 51 -5.69 5.02 5.71
CA ALA A 51 -4.78 5.89 4.97
C ALA A 51 -3.60 6.32 5.84
N ASP A 52 -3.86 6.70 7.09
CA ASP A 52 -2.82 7.08 8.02
C ASP A 52 -1.89 5.92 8.34
N GLU A 53 -2.46 4.72 8.53
CA GLU A 53 -1.68 3.51 8.75
C GLU A 53 -0.79 3.22 7.54
N ALA A 54 -1.35 3.30 6.34
CA ALA A 54 -0.61 3.08 5.10
C ALA A 54 0.54 4.07 4.95
N GLU A 55 0.31 5.34 5.28
CA GLU A 55 1.35 6.35 5.20
C GLU A 55 2.49 6.06 6.17
N THR A 56 2.17 5.68 7.41
CA THR A 56 3.17 5.31 8.41
C THR A 56 4.00 4.11 7.94
N LEU A 57 3.34 3.09 7.43
CA LEU A 57 4.02 1.90 6.92
C LEU A 57 4.90 2.23 5.71
N HIS A 58 4.42 3.08 4.83
CA HIS A 58 5.17 3.51 3.66
C HIS A 58 6.47 4.24 4.07
N LYS A 59 6.36 5.16 5.01
CA LYS A 59 7.51 5.91 5.50
C LYS A 59 8.52 5.03 6.23
N SER A 60 8.06 3.92 6.80
CA SER A 60 8.91 2.95 7.47
C SER A 60 9.53 1.93 6.51
N GLY A 61 9.28 2.05 5.22
CA GLY A 61 9.82 1.14 4.22
C GLY A 61 9.04 -0.17 4.07
N LYS A 62 7.90 -0.29 4.76
CA LYS A 62 7.06 -1.50 4.70
C LYS A 62 6.02 -1.36 3.59
N HIS A 63 6.50 -1.33 2.35
CA HIS A 63 5.67 -1.00 1.19
C HIS A 63 4.55 -2.00 0.92
N ALA A 64 4.81 -3.30 1.06
CA ALA A 64 3.78 -4.31 0.84
C ALA A 64 2.65 -4.20 1.86
N GLU A 65 2.97 -3.97 3.13
CA GLU A 65 1.99 -3.79 4.19
C GLU A 65 1.22 -2.48 4.01
N ALA A 66 1.92 -1.42 3.57
CA ALA A 66 1.29 -0.14 3.29
C ALA A 66 0.26 -0.26 2.16
N GLU A 67 0.61 -0.97 1.09
CA GLU A 67 -0.31 -1.20 -0.01
C GLU A 67 -1.54 -1.97 0.45
N LYS A 68 -1.34 -2.98 1.28
CA LYS A 68 -2.45 -3.77 1.82
C LYS A 68 -3.38 -2.89 2.65
N ALA A 69 -2.83 -2.08 3.54
CA ALA A 69 -3.62 -1.17 4.38
C ALA A 69 -4.41 -0.18 3.52
N ALA A 70 -3.79 0.38 2.49
CA ALA A 70 -4.46 1.32 1.59
C ALA A 70 -5.60 0.65 0.83
N LYS A 71 -5.41 -0.57 0.36
CA LYS A 71 -6.47 -1.32 -0.32
C LYS A 71 -7.63 -1.64 0.61
N GLU A 72 -7.34 -1.95 1.86
CA GLU A 72 -8.37 -2.14 2.87
C GLU A 72 -9.18 -0.87 3.09
N GLY A 73 -8.51 0.28 3.13
CA GLY A 73 -9.19 1.56 3.25
C GLY A 73 -10.10 1.85 2.06
N LEU A 74 -9.63 1.60 0.85
CA LEU A 74 -10.43 1.80 -0.36
C LEU A 74 -11.65 0.88 -0.37
N ALA A 75 -11.50 -0.36 0.05
CA ALA A 75 -12.61 -1.31 0.12
C ALA A 75 -13.70 -0.82 1.07
N ARG A 76 -13.33 -0.14 2.15
CA ARG A 76 -14.31 0.40 3.11
C ARG A 76 -15.22 1.44 2.49
N VAL A 77 -14.76 2.17 1.50
CA VAL A 77 -15.57 3.18 0.81
C VAL A 77 -16.09 2.70 -0.55
N GLY A 78 -16.00 1.39 -0.80
CA GLY A 78 -16.58 0.79 -1.99
C GLY A 78 -15.73 0.92 -3.26
N VAL A 79 -14.45 1.17 -3.12
CA VAL A 79 -13.53 1.29 -4.26
C VAL A 79 -12.61 0.07 -4.29
N ASN A 80 -12.55 -0.60 -5.43
CA ASN A 80 -11.69 -1.78 -5.60
C ASN A 80 -10.57 -1.54 -6.58
#